data_fa2f612f724718c3bb9a2c2854e6bae4
#
_entry.id   fa2f612f724718c3bb9a2c2854e6bae4
#
_cell.length_a   1.000
_cell.length_b   1.000
_cell.length_c   1.000
_cell.angle_alpha   90.00
_cell.angle_beta   90.00
_cell.angle_gamma   90.00
#
_symmetry.space_group_name_H-M   'P 1'
#
loop_
_entity.id
_entity.type
_entity.pdbx_description
1 polymer ?
#
loop_
_entity_poly.entity_id
_entity_poly.type
_entity_poly.pdbx_seq_one_letter_code
_entity_poly.pdbx_strand_id
1 'polypeptide(L)'
;MKITKYFLSMAAAIGMIAGCQKPEMVQISAPEDVVAPVLSPVADINITAANLGLESVTFEWSAADFGAQTQVNYAIEVAAAGQSDKVVVTSGVTETSAGVSYESLNAVLLYDLGLASGIAENVDFYVSAKVGEYAKVYSAPVTASATVTQAEKEYPKLTVAGSYAYNNWTPGKGQF
;
A
#
# COMPACT_ATOMS: atom_id res chain seq x y z
N MET A 1 77.50 5.08 -25.85
CA MET A 1 76.41 4.06 -25.97
C MET A 1 75.87 3.76 -24.59
N LYS A 2 75.25 4.75 -23.93
CA LYS A 2 74.60 4.64 -22.60
C LYS A 2 73.29 5.41 -22.44
N ILE A 3 72.72 5.94 -23.52
CA ILE A 3 71.50 6.79 -23.47
C ILE A 3 70.22 6.02 -23.79
N THR A 4 70.33 4.84 -24.42
CA THR A 4 69.17 4.08 -24.91
C THR A 4 68.44 3.28 -23.82
N LYS A 5 69.01 3.15 -22.60
CA LYS A 5 68.40 2.36 -21.52
C LYS A 5 67.43 3.16 -20.64
N TYR A 6 67.39 4.47 -20.71
CA TYR A 6 66.50 5.29 -19.92
C TYR A 6 65.21 5.67 -20.62
N PHE A 7 65.10 5.47 -21.94
CA PHE A 7 63.87 5.73 -22.67
C PHE A 7 62.84 4.61 -22.58
N LEU A 8 63.26 3.40 -22.22
CA LEU A 8 62.37 2.27 -22.14
C LEU A 8 61.64 2.17 -20.78
N SER A 9 62.13 2.83 -19.75
CA SER A 9 61.51 2.80 -18.39
C SER A 9 60.50 3.94 -18.17
N MET A 10 60.43 4.91 -19.07
CA MET A 10 59.51 6.05 -18.93
C MET A 10 58.18 5.86 -19.68
N ALA A 11 58.07 4.84 -20.54
CA ALA A 11 56.86 4.54 -21.26
C ALA A 11 55.87 3.64 -20.50
N ALA A 12 56.27 3.04 -19.36
CA ALA A 12 55.42 2.14 -18.58
C ALA A 12 54.62 2.85 -17.46
N ALA A 13 54.86 4.13 -17.20
CA ALA A 13 54.22 4.86 -16.08
C ALA A 13 52.97 5.69 -16.48
N ILE A 14 52.60 5.75 -17.78
CA ILE A 14 51.50 6.59 -18.25
C ILE A 14 50.19 5.81 -18.41
N GLY A 15 50.19 4.46 -18.20
CA GLY A 15 49.08 3.59 -18.43
C GLY A 15 48.06 3.41 -17.31
N MET A 16 48.17 4.10 -16.15
CA MET A 16 47.35 3.82 -14.97
C MET A 16 46.40 4.98 -14.54
N ILE A 17 46.10 5.94 -15.40
CA ILE A 17 45.19 7.04 -15.01
C ILE A 17 43.88 7.01 -15.81
N ALA A 18 43.57 5.90 -16.46
CA ALA A 18 42.28 5.74 -17.18
C ALA A 18 41.32 4.80 -16.45
N GLY A 19 41.00 5.08 -15.20
CA GLY A 19 40.19 4.19 -14.37
C GLY A 19 39.21 4.84 -13.38
N CYS A 20 39.06 6.15 -13.39
CA CYS A 20 37.93 6.78 -12.73
C CYS A 20 36.81 6.99 -13.74
N GLN A 21 36.12 5.91 -14.11
CA GLN A 21 34.74 6.07 -14.60
C GLN A 21 33.97 6.71 -13.45
N LYS A 22 33.50 7.95 -13.66
CA LYS A 22 32.52 8.54 -12.76
C LYS A 22 31.37 7.54 -12.68
N PRO A 23 30.93 7.13 -11.47
CA PRO A 23 29.75 6.30 -11.37
C PRO A 23 28.65 7.01 -12.17
N GLU A 24 28.10 6.32 -13.16
CA GLU A 24 26.98 6.83 -13.93
C GLU A 24 25.85 7.04 -12.91
N MET A 25 25.57 8.30 -12.60
CA MET A 25 24.50 8.63 -11.66
C MET A 25 23.20 8.24 -12.35
N VAL A 26 22.48 7.29 -11.76
CA VAL A 26 21.14 6.93 -12.18
C VAL A 26 20.26 8.17 -12.10
N GLN A 27 19.83 8.68 -13.25
CA GLN A 27 18.93 9.82 -13.31
C GLN A 27 17.50 9.29 -13.38
N ILE A 28 16.68 9.72 -12.41
CA ILE A 28 15.24 9.50 -12.44
C ILE A 28 14.64 10.53 -13.40
N SER A 29 13.66 10.12 -14.21
CA SER A 29 12.92 10.99 -15.12
C SER A 29 12.31 12.19 -14.39
N ALA A 30 12.13 13.31 -15.11
CA ALA A 30 11.34 14.42 -14.59
C ALA A 30 9.90 13.95 -14.28
N PRO A 31 9.19 14.55 -13.33
CA PRO A 31 7.87 14.09 -12.89
C PRO A 31 6.85 13.94 -14.04
N GLU A 32 6.95 14.79 -15.05
CA GLU A 32 6.11 14.79 -16.24
C GLU A 32 6.38 13.63 -17.20
N ASP A 33 7.58 13.03 -17.13
CA ASP A 33 8.01 11.93 -18.00
C ASP A 33 7.87 10.56 -17.31
N VAL A 34 7.46 10.53 -16.03
CA VAL A 34 7.24 9.27 -15.31
C VAL A 34 5.97 8.60 -15.80
N VAL A 35 6.08 7.33 -16.21
CA VAL A 35 4.90 6.53 -16.53
C VAL A 35 4.25 6.04 -15.23
N ALA A 36 3.06 6.53 -14.96
CA ALA A 36 2.30 6.14 -13.78
C ALA A 36 1.82 4.67 -13.88
N PRO A 37 1.61 3.98 -12.75
CA PRO A 37 1.02 2.65 -12.77
C PRO A 37 -0.42 2.71 -13.28
N VAL A 38 -0.93 1.62 -13.82
CA VAL A 38 -2.33 1.48 -14.23
C VAL A 38 -2.95 0.37 -13.40
N LEU A 39 -3.92 0.73 -12.54
CA LEU A 39 -4.67 -0.24 -11.75
C LEU A 39 -5.65 -1.00 -12.64
N SER A 40 -5.65 -2.32 -12.53
CA SER A 40 -6.62 -3.18 -13.18
C SER A 40 -8.03 -2.97 -12.59
N PRO A 41 -9.10 -3.26 -13.35
CA PRO A 41 -10.46 -3.16 -12.81
C PRO A 41 -10.64 -3.97 -11.53
N VAL A 42 -11.25 -3.34 -10.53
CA VAL A 42 -11.57 -3.96 -9.24
C VAL A 42 -13.04 -4.38 -9.27
N ALA A 43 -13.32 -5.63 -8.90
CA ALA A 43 -14.69 -6.11 -8.76
C ALA A 43 -15.39 -5.47 -7.56
N ASP A 44 -16.71 -5.45 -7.57
CA ASP A 44 -17.50 -4.99 -6.43
C ASP A 44 -17.17 -5.83 -5.18
N ILE A 45 -17.04 -5.15 -4.06
CA ILE A 45 -16.60 -5.70 -2.79
C ILE A 45 -17.81 -5.76 -1.84
N ASN A 46 -18.15 -6.96 -1.42
CA ASN A 46 -19.24 -7.17 -0.48
C ASN A 46 -18.73 -7.87 0.78
N ILE A 47 -18.42 -7.09 1.80
CA ILE A 47 -17.90 -7.58 3.07
C ILE A 47 -19.06 -7.78 4.04
N THR A 48 -19.18 -8.99 4.55
CA THR A 48 -20.20 -9.41 5.51
C THR A 48 -19.53 -10.03 6.73
N ALA A 49 -20.26 -10.17 7.84
CA ALA A 49 -19.73 -10.85 9.03
C ALA A 49 -19.28 -12.30 8.73
N ALA A 50 -19.91 -12.95 7.73
CA ALA A 50 -19.59 -14.33 7.38
C ALA A 50 -18.26 -14.49 6.61
N ASN A 51 -17.86 -13.50 5.79
CA ASN A 51 -16.64 -13.59 4.97
C ASN A 51 -15.49 -12.70 5.44
N LEU A 52 -15.70 -11.87 6.46
CA LEU A 52 -14.75 -10.88 6.96
C LEU A 52 -13.35 -11.46 7.23
N GLY A 53 -13.27 -12.64 7.85
CA GLY A 53 -11.98 -13.28 8.18
C GLY A 53 -11.56 -14.37 7.20
N LEU A 54 -12.29 -14.61 6.13
CA LEU A 54 -12.09 -15.75 5.23
C LEU A 54 -11.65 -15.33 3.82
N GLU A 55 -12.00 -14.14 3.39
CA GLU A 55 -11.81 -13.68 2.02
C GLU A 55 -10.79 -12.52 1.94
N SER A 56 -10.30 -12.31 0.73
CA SER A 56 -9.39 -11.22 0.39
C SER A 56 -9.68 -10.73 -1.03
N VAL A 57 -9.30 -9.49 -1.30
CA VAL A 57 -9.26 -8.93 -2.64
C VAL A 57 -7.81 -8.82 -3.11
N THR A 58 -7.56 -9.15 -4.36
CA THR A 58 -6.25 -8.97 -5.01
C THR A 58 -6.35 -7.78 -5.94
N PHE A 59 -5.43 -6.84 -5.75
CA PHE A 59 -5.23 -5.70 -6.64
C PHE A 59 -4.04 -5.99 -7.54
N GLU A 60 -4.17 -5.70 -8.82
CA GLU A 60 -3.12 -5.89 -9.82
C GLU A 60 -2.94 -4.59 -10.62
N TRP A 61 -1.71 -4.26 -10.98
CA TRP A 61 -1.40 -3.03 -11.73
C TRP A 61 -0.20 -3.21 -12.63
N SER A 62 -0.03 -2.31 -13.60
CA SER A 62 1.18 -2.24 -14.40
C SER A 62 2.31 -1.55 -13.62
N ALA A 63 3.55 -1.95 -13.88
CA ALA A 63 4.70 -1.27 -13.28
C ALA A 63 4.75 0.20 -13.69
N ALA A 64 5.13 1.07 -12.74
CA ALA A 64 5.50 2.44 -13.02
C ALA A 64 6.92 2.48 -13.60
N ASP A 65 7.18 3.40 -14.54
CA ASP A 65 8.52 3.61 -15.09
C ASP A 65 9.03 5.01 -14.74
N PHE A 66 10.09 5.04 -13.96
CA PHE A 66 10.79 6.26 -13.55
C PHE A 66 12.01 6.58 -14.43
N GLY A 67 12.16 5.91 -15.58
CA GLY A 67 13.28 6.08 -16.50
C GLY A 67 14.60 5.49 -16.01
N ALA A 68 14.60 4.79 -14.88
CA ALA A 68 15.77 4.19 -14.28
C ALA A 68 15.44 2.83 -13.67
N GLN A 69 16.37 1.89 -13.76
CA GLN A 69 16.23 0.60 -13.09
C GLN A 69 16.46 0.78 -11.57
N THR A 70 15.38 0.95 -10.85
CA THR A 70 15.39 1.13 -9.40
C THR A 70 14.17 0.44 -8.78
N GLN A 71 14.26 0.17 -7.48
CA GLN A 71 13.13 -0.40 -6.76
C GLN A 71 12.03 0.65 -6.59
N VAL A 72 10.85 0.33 -7.07
CA VAL A 72 9.64 1.12 -6.90
C VAL A 72 8.85 0.58 -5.71
N ASN A 73 8.38 1.46 -4.85
CA ASN A 73 7.48 1.11 -3.76
C ASN A 73 6.05 1.57 -4.12
N TYR A 74 5.12 0.63 -4.04
CA TYR A 74 3.72 0.88 -4.32
C TYR A 74 2.91 0.94 -3.03
N ALA A 75 1.81 1.68 -3.09
CA ALA A 75 0.76 1.65 -2.08
C ALA A 75 -0.60 1.63 -2.77
N ILE A 76 -1.57 0.94 -2.17
CA ILE A 76 -2.98 1.00 -2.55
C ILE A 76 -3.64 2.01 -1.64
N GLU A 77 -4.33 2.95 -2.24
CA GLU A 77 -5.04 4.03 -1.56
C GLU A 77 -6.51 4.03 -2.03
N VAL A 78 -7.41 4.46 -1.17
CA VAL A 78 -8.84 4.53 -1.46
C VAL A 78 -9.39 5.89 -1.05
N ALA A 79 -10.35 6.40 -1.81
CA ALA A 79 -11.11 7.60 -1.48
C ALA A 79 -12.61 7.34 -1.68
N ALA A 80 -13.47 8.12 -1.05
CA ALA A 80 -14.87 8.16 -1.44
C ALA A 80 -14.98 8.67 -2.89
N ALA A 81 -15.90 8.11 -3.67
CA ALA A 81 -15.99 8.42 -5.09
C ALA A 81 -16.09 9.93 -5.36
N GLY A 82 -15.20 10.41 -6.21
CA GLY A 82 -15.10 11.83 -6.55
C GLY A 82 -14.45 12.74 -5.49
N GLN A 83 -13.93 12.18 -4.40
CA GLN A 83 -13.17 12.93 -3.38
C GLN A 83 -11.66 12.84 -3.64
N SER A 84 -10.92 13.83 -3.13
CA SER A 84 -9.46 13.90 -3.28
C SER A 84 -8.70 13.25 -2.12
N ASP A 85 -9.34 13.16 -0.95
CA ASP A 85 -8.72 12.68 0.28
C ASP A 85 -8.61 11.17 0.24
N LYS A 86 -7.36 10.68 0.17
CA LYS A 86 -7.05 9.28 0.05
C LYS A 86 -6.57 8.69 1.36
N VAL A 87 -7.06 7.51 1.67
CA VAL A 87 -6.63 6.70 2.82
C VAL A 87 -5.81 5.52 2.31
N VAL A 88 -4.73 5.21 3.01
CA VAL A 88 -3.84 4.10 2.64
C VAL A 88 -4.47 2.78 3.08
N VAL A 89 -4.67 1.86 2.13
CA VAL A 89 -5.12 0.49 2.38
C VAL A 89 -3.93 -0.41 2.71
N THR A 90 -2.88 -0.35 1.89
CA THR A 90 -1.61 -1.07 2.11
C THR A 90 -0.47 -0.32 1.45
N SER A 91 0.75 -0.50 1.96
CA SER A 91 1.94 0.20 1.47
C SER A 91 3.19 -0.68 1.56
N GLY A 92 4.28 -0.21 0.94
CA GLY A 92 5.55 -0.93 0.96
C GLY A 92 5.58 -2.16 0.05
N VAL A 93 4.67 -2.24 -0.92
CA VAL A 93 4.62 -3.32 -1.91
C VAL A 93 5.66 -3.04 -2.99
N THR A 94 6.45 -4.05 -3.35
CA THR A 94 7.47 -3.96 -4.40
C THR A 94 7.09 -4.73 -5.67
N GLU A 95 6.09 -5.57 -5.55
CA GLU A 95 5.47 -6.32 -6.64
C GLU A 95 4.39 -5.47 -7.33
N THR A 96 3.88 -5.96 -8.46
CA THR A 96 2.77 -5.33 -9.21
C THR A 96 1.40 -5.91 -8.84
N SER A 97 1.32 -6.55 -7.69
CA SER A 97 0.07 -7.07 -7.13
C SER A 97 0.13 -7.09 -5.61
N ALA A 98 -1.02 -6.98 -4.97
CA ALA A 98 -1.15 -7.12 -3.52
C ALA A 98 -2.51 -7.72 -3.15
N GLY A 99 -2.48 -8.70 -2.25
CA GLY A 99 -3.67 -9.23 -1.59
C GLY A 99 -3.97 -8.44 -0.32
N VAL A 100 -5.21 -8.03 -0.14
CA VAL A 100 -5.69 -7.35 1.06
C VAL A 100 -6.84 -8.16 1.64
N SER A 101 -6.72 -8.58 2.91
CA SER A 101 -7.80 -9.30 3.57
C SER A 101 -9.04 -8.42 3.72
N TYR A 102 -10.22 -9.01 3.69
CA TYR A 102 -11.47 -8.28 3.93
C TYR A 102 -11.50 -7.64 5.30
N GLU A 103 -10.86 -8.24 6.30
CA GLU A 103 -10.74 -7.64 7.64
C GLU A 103 -9.99 -6.29 7.61
N SER A 104 -8.82 -6.27 6.97
CA SER A 104 -8.02 -5.05 6.83
C SER A 104 -8.72 -4.00 5.99
N LEU A 105 -9.29 -4.40 4.85
CA LEU A 105 -10.01 -3.49 3.96
C LEU A 105 -11.26 -2.92 4.63
N ASN A 106 -12.03 -3.76 5.33
CA ASN A 106 -13.21 -3.33 6.08
C ASN A 106 -12.88 -2.29 7.15
N ALA A 107 -11.76 -2.49 7.85
CA ALA A 107 -11.33 -1.54 8.88
C ALA A 107 -11.05 -0.16 8.26
N VAL A 108 -10.31 -0.11 7.15
CA VAL A 108 -10.01 1.15 6.44
C VAL A 108 -11.29 1.81 5.91
N LEU A 109 -12.15 1.05 5.23
CA LEU A 109 -13.37 1.60 4.63
C LEU A 109 -14.37 2.09 5.68
N LEU A 110 -14.52 1.34 6.78
CA LEU A 110 -15.49 1.66 7.83
C LEU A 110 -15.01 2.78 8.76
N TYR A 111 -13.75 2.73 9.22
CA TYR A 111 -13.26 3.62 10.27
C TYR A 111 -12.47 4.82 9.75
N ASP A 112 -11.67 4.63 8.70
CA ASP A 112 -10.82 5.70 8.17
C ASP A 112 -11.52 6.48 7.06
N LEU A 113 -12.27 5.79 6.18
CA LEU A 113 -13.06 6.42 5.13
C LEU A 113 -14.48 6.79 5.58
N GLY A 114 -15.02 6.12 6.62
CA GLY A 114 -16.30 6.44 7.23
C GLY A 114 -17.53 5.91 6.47
N LEU A 115 -17.41 4.82 5.70
CA LEU A 115 -18.54 4.22 5.00
C LEU A 115 -19.58 3.67 5.99
N ALA A 116 -20.85 3.73 5.60
CA ALA A 116 -21.94 3.21 6.42
C ALA A 116 -22.04 1.68 6.30
N SER A 117 -22.10 1.00 7.46
CA SER A 117 -22.24 -0.47 7.50
C SER A 117 -23.54 -0.94 6.82
N GLY A 118 -23.41 -1.95 5.96
CA GLY A 118 -24.53 -2.58 5.26
C GLY A 118 -25.09 -1.77 4.08
N ILE A 119 -24.47 -0.65 3.73
CA ILE A 119 -24.84 0.18 2.59
C ILE A 119 -23.74 0.07 1.52
N ALA A 120 -24.14 -0.17 0.28
CA ALA A 120 -23.24 -0.17 -0.85
C ALA A 120 -22.92 1.27 -1.27
N GLU A 121 -21.66 1.65 -1.22
CA GLU A 121 -21.16 2.96 -1.60
C GLU A 121 -20.06 2.83 -2.64
N ASN A 122 -19.95 3.80 -3.55
CA ASN A 122 -18.86 3.82 -4.53
C ASN A 122 -17.60 4.41 -3.92
N VAL A 123 -16.49 3.73 -4.14
CA VAL A 123 -15.16 4.15 -3.72
C VAL A 123 -14.21 4.12 -4.92
N ASP A 124 -13.23 5.01 -4.91
CA ASP A 124 -12.20 5.12 -5.93
C ASP A 124 -10.89 4.55 -5.38
N PHE A 125 -10.41 3.47 -5.97
CA PHE A 125 -9.12 2.87 -5.66
C PHE A 125 -8.03 3.46 -6.54
N TYR A 126 -6.85 3.65 -5.95
CA TYR A 126 -5.65 4.16 -6.61
C TYR A 126 -4.45 3.29 -6.26
N VAL A 127 -3.50 3.20 -7.18
CA VAL A 127 -2.15 2.76 -6.87
C VAL A 127 -1.23 3.95 -6.96
N SER A 128 -0.47 4.19 -5.90
CA SER A 128 0.62 5.15 -5.92
C SER A 128 1.96 4.43 -6.05
N ALA A 129 2.89 5.03 -6.77
CA ALA A 129 4.25 4.56 -6.95
C ALA A 129 5.25 5.62 -6.50
N LYS A 130 6.30 5.20 -5.79
CA LYS A 130 7.34 6.07 -5.25
C LYS A 130 8.72 5.41 -5.34
N VAL A 131 9.73 6.20 -5.67
CA VAL A 131 11.14 5.80 -5.62
C VAL A 131 11.84 6.68 -4.58
N GLY A 132 12.36 6.06 -3.51
CA GLY A 132 13.01 6.80 -2.42
C GLY A 132 12.16 7.95 -1.90
N GLU A 133 12.70 9.16 -1.88
CA GLU A 133 11.99 10.39 -1.49
C GLU A 133 11.42 11.17 -2.68
N TYR A 134 11.44 10.59 -3.88
CA TYR A 134 10.86 11.21 -5.07
C TYR A 134 9.33 11.36 -4.93
N ALA A 135 8.75 12.33 -5.66
CA ALA A 135 7.33 12.59 -5.61
C ALA A 135 6.52 11.33 -6.01
N LYS A 136 5.42 11.09 -5.31
CA LYS A 136 4.47 10.03 -5.68
C LYS A 136 3.81 10.33 -7.01
N VAL A 137 3.65 9.28 -7.83
CA VAL A 137 2.78 9.28 -9.00
C VAL A 137 1.60 8.35 -8.74
N TYR A 138 0.43 8.67 -9.27
CA TYR A 138 -0.81 7.95 -9.01
C TYR A 138 -1.38 7.38 -10.30
N SER A 139 -2.01 6.21 -10.23
CA SER A 139 -2.88 5.70 -11.28
C SER A 139 -4.10 6.61 -11.46
N ALA A 140 -4.80 6.44 -12.59
CA ALA A 140 -6.19 6.85 -12.67
C ALA A 140 -7.04 6.11 -11.60
N PRO A 141 -8.14 6.70 -11.11
CA PRO A 141 -9.05 6.00 -10.22
C PRO A 141 -9.73 4.81 -10.89
N VAL A 142 -9.93 3.75 -10.12
CA VAL A 142 -10.81 2.64 -10.49
C VAL A 142 -11.94 2.58 -9.48
N THR A 143 -13.14 2.91 -9.93
CA THR A 143 -14.33 2.93 -9.08
C THR A 143 -14.89 1.52 -8.94
N ALA A 144 -15.19 1.13 -7.70
CA ALA A 144 -15.90 -0.09 -7.38
C ALA A 144 -16.96 0.18 -6.30
N SER A 145 -18.02 -0.62 -6.29
CA SER A 145 -18.99 -0.60 -5.21
C SER A 145 -18.46 -1.39 -4.01
N ALA A 146 -18.50 -0.81 -2.82
CA ALA A 146 -18.07 -1.46 -1.60
C ALA A 146 -19.18 -1.45 -0.55
N THR A 147 -19.43 -2.62 0.04
CA THR A 147 -20.27 -2.78 1.21
C THR A 147 -19.41 -3.24 2.37
N VAL A 148 -19.48 -2.55 3.50
CA VAL A 148 -18.73 -2.85 4.72
C VAL A 148 -19.65 -3.40 5.81
N THR A 149 -19.08 -4.11 6.76
CA THR A 149 -19.82 -4.63 7.91
C THR A 149 -19.23 -4.13 9.21
N GLN A 150 -20.11 -3.75 10.15
CA GLN A 150 -19.69 -3.52 11.52
C GLN A 150 -19.70 -4.88 12.22
N ALA A 151 -18.53 -5.38 12.55
CA ALA A 151 -18.44 -6.58 13.38
C ALA A 151 -19.11 -6.27 14.71
N GLU A 152 -20.16 -7.00 15.04
CA GLU A 152 -20.77 -6.92 16.36
C GLU A 152 -19.74 -7.42 17.36
N LYS A 153 -19.24 -6.52 18.20
CA LYS A 153 -18.28 -6.87 19.24
C LYS A 153 -19.05 -7.64 20.30
N GLU A 154 -18.94 -8.95 20.25
CA GLU A 154 -19.51 -9.80 21.29
C GLU A 154 -18.76 -9.54 22.60
N TYR A 155 -19.34 -8.71 23.45
CA TYR A 155 -18.82 -8.53 24.80
C TYR A 155 -19.19 -9.75 25.63
N PRO A 156 -18.23 -10.36 26.34
CA PRO A 156 -18.57 -11.42 27.27
C PRO A 156 -19.60 -10.89 28.28
N LYS A 157 -20.74 -11.59 28.40
CA LYS A 157 -21.79 -11.22 29.36
C LYS A 157 -21.20 -11.23 30.76
N LEU A 158 -21.00 -10.05 31.35
CA LEU A 158 -20.58 -9.91 32.72
C LEU A 158 -21.80 -10.06 33.62
N THR A 159 -21.90 -11.18 34.36
CA THR A 159 -22.91 -11.34 35.38
C THR A 159 -22.42 -10.77 36.69
N VAL A 160 -23.00 -9.68 37.12
CA VAL A 160 -22.74 -9.09 38.42
C VAL A 160 -23.74 -9.64 39.44
N ALA A 161 -23.23 -10.36 40.42
CA ALA A 161 -24.02 -10.87 41.53
C ALA A 161 -23.65 -10.12 42.82
N GLY A 162 -24.64 -9.63 43.52
CA GLY A 162 -24.42 -8.87 44.76
C GLY A 162 -25.71 -8.30 45.32
N SER A 163 -25.62 -7.64 46.48
CA SER A 163 -26.80 -7.07 47.16
C SER A 163 -27.47 -5.93 46.40
N TYR A 164 -26.84 -5.39 45.40
CA TYR A 164 -27.36 -4.38 44.46
C TYR A 164 -27.97 -5.00 43.21
N ALA A 165 -27.82 -6.33 43.01
CA ALA A 165 -28.48 -7.03 41.94
C ALA A 165 -29.92 -7.30 42.30
N TYR A 166 -30.85 -7.02 41.40
CA TYR A 166 -32.30 -7.16 41.61
C TYR A 166 -32.74 -8.55 42.11
N ASN A 167 -31.98 -9.57 41.81
CA ASN A 167 -32.33 -10.96 42.09
C ASN A 167 -31.55 -11.65 43.20
N ASN A 168 -30.87 -10.86 44.03
CA ASN A 168 -30.18 -11.31 45.24
C ASN A 168 -29.37 -12.62 45.07
N TRP A 169 -28.28 -12.55 44.30
CA TRP A 169 -27.39 -13.68 44.04
C TRP A 169 -27.92 -14.81 43.16
N THR A 170 -28.94 -14.62 42.40
CA THR A 170 -29.41 -15.63 41.42
C THR A 170 -28.79 -15.39 40.05
N PRO A 171 -27.73 -16.11 39.67
CA PRO A 171 -27.14 -15.98 38.36
C PRO A 171 -28.16 -16.26 37.24
N GLY A 172 -28.20 -15.46 36.22
CA GLY A 172 -29.10 -15.61 35.09
C GLY A 172 -30.44 -14.86 35.19
N LYS A 173 -30.72 -14.16 36.29
CA LYS A 173 -31.90 -13.30 36.48
C LYS A 173 -31.59 -11.80 36.54
N GLY A 174 -30.33 -11.40 36.32
CA GLY A 174 -29.94 -9.99 36.20
C GLY A 174 -30.56 -9.38 34.96
N GLN A 175 -31.20 -8.22 35.11
CA GLN A 175 -31.62 -7.40 33.94
C GLN A 175 -30.51 -6.37 33.66
N PHE A 176 -30.18 -6.25 32.43
CA PHE A 176 -29.24 -5.27 31.92
C PHE A 176 -30.02 -4.23 31.12
#